data_0f8e6ad0e25c2404bd3d50f6df8445d5
#
_entry.id   0f8e6ad0e25c2404bd3d50f6df8445d5
#
_cell.length_a   1.000
_cell.length_b   1.000
_cell.length_c   1.000
_cell.angle_alpha   90.00
_cell.angle_beta   90.00
_cell.angle_gamma   90.00
#
_symmetry.space_group_name_H-M   'P 1'
#
loop_
_entity.id
_entity.type
_entity.pdbx_description
1 polymer ?
#
loop_
_entity_poly.entity_id
_entity_poly.type
_entity_poly.pdbx_seq_one_letter_code
_entity_poly.pdbx_strand_id
1 'polypeptide(L)'
;MALLKYILKKMLMLLPVLVGISIIAFALGIMSPGDPVDQVLNPNGNESYTQAEYDAMAAKMGLDQPAVVQYFNWVDGLAHGDLGRSFFTNKSVMNQLVKRIPISLKLAGFSMILTIVFGVGSGVLMAVKKDRMLDHVLGTFSTVALSVPGFWIAIVLIFIFAEQWKILPSSGISDGSGFILPAITLALPSIGVCARLTRSAILDEIGRQYMTVADAKGMSRRRAVIRHAFGNALIPIITYLGNHMAGIIGGASIVETIFAIPGIGSYAIAGVQSKDYYVVQAYVLFSGCIYVLTNILIDLIYIALDPKIRAGEAVES
;
A
#
# COMPACT_ATOMS: atom_id res chain seq x y z
N MET A 1 -5.39 13.94 28.61
CA MET A 1 -6.09 15.02 27.86
C MET A 1 -5.35 15.42 26.58
N ALA A 2 -4.02 15.64 26.58
CA ALA A 2 -3.27 16.06 25.38
C ALA A 2 -3.38 15.07 24.21
N LEU A 3 -3.22 13.77 24.44
CA LEU A 3 -3.31 12.73 23.40
C LEU A 3 -4.71 12.69 22.75
N LEU A 4 -5.78 12.77 23.53
CA LEU A 4 -7.15 12.78 23.01
C LEU A 4 -7.41 14.02 22.14
N LYS A 5 -6.95 15.19 22.58
CA LYS A 5 -7.04 16.45 21.83
C LYS A 5 -6.25 16.38 20.51
N TYR A 6 -5.07 15.76 20.54
CA TYR A 6 -4.26 15.52 19.35
C TYR A 6 -4.97 14.60 18.34
N ILE A 7 -5.50 13.46 18.82
CA ILE A 7 -6.26 12.51 17.97
C ILE A 7 -7.49 13.19 17.37
N LEU A 8 -8.27 13.94 18.17
CA LEU A 8 -9.44 14.67 17.69
C LEU A 8 -9.06 15.71 16.62
N LYS A 9 -7.99 16.48 16.85
CA LYS A 9 -7.48 17.45 15.87
C LYS A 9 -7.08 16.76 14.56
N LYS A 10 -6.38 15.63 14.64
CA LYS A 10 -6.02 14.83 13.45
C LYS A 10 -7.26 14.28 12.74
N MET A 11 -8.23 13.76 13.46
CA MET A 11 -9.50 13.30 12.88
C MET A 11 -10.26 14.42 12.16
N LEU A 12 -10.29 15.63 12.72
CA LEU A 12 -10.87 16.78 12.05
C LEU A 12 -10.11 17.17 10.76
N MET A 13 -8.79 17.06 10.78
CA MET A 13 -7.98 17.29 9.58
C MET A 13 -8.16 16.24 8.48
N LEU A 14 -8.73 15.08 8.81
CA LEU A 14 -9.06 14.05 7.81
C LEU A 14 -10.26 14.40 6.95
N LEU A 15 -11.23 15.14 7.49
CA LEU A 15 -12.45 15.50 6.77
C LEU A 15 -12.15 16.19 5.43
N PRO A 16 -11.36 17.28 5.38
CA PRO A 16 -11.02 17.91 4.10
C PRO A 16 -10.21 16.99 3.17
N VAL A 17 -9.37 16.10 3.73
CA VAL A 17 -8.62 15.13 2.94
C VAL A 17 -9.55 14.09 2.31
N LEU A 18 -10.51 13.56 3.08
CA LEU A 18 -11.50 12.61 2.57
C LEU A 18 -12.41 13.25 1.51
N VAL A 19 -12.81 14.51 1.72
CA VAL A 19 -13.54 15.27 0.70
C VAL A 19 -12.70 15.44 -0.57
N GLY A 20 -11.43 15.82 -0.44
CA GLY A 20 -10.52 15.92 -1.59
C GLY A 20 -10.35 14.58 -2.33
N ILE A 21 -10.16 13.48 -1.59
CA ILE A 21 -10.07 12.13 -2.15
C ILE A 21 -11.36 11.75 -2.87
N SER A 22 -12.55 12.04 -2.28
CA SER A 22 -13.83 11.73 -2.90
C SER A 22 -14.04 12.48 -4.21
N ILE A 23 -13.67 13.76 -4.25
CA ILE A 23 -13.73 14.58 -5.50
C ILE A 23 -12.80 13.98 -6.56
N ILE A 24 -11.56 13.65 -6.19
CA ILE A 24 -10.58 13.06 -7.12
C ILE A 24 -11.07 11.69 -7.60
N ALA A 25 -11.55 10.84 -6.70
CA ALA A 25 -12.06 9.52 -7.03
C ALA A 25 -13.22 9.59 -8.02
N PHE A 26 -14.17 10.51 -7.78
CA PHE A 26 -15.30 10.74 -8.65
C PHE A 26 -14.87 11.30 -10.02
N ALA A 27 -13.99 12.30 -10.02
CA ALA A 27 -13.45 12.86 -11.25
C ALA A 27 -12.73 11.83 -12.11
N LEU A 28 -11.87 10.99 -11.50
CA LEU A 28 -11.18 9.90 -12.18
C LEU A 28 -12.16 8.88 -12.78
N GLY A 29 -13.27 8.59 -12.10
CA GLY A 29 -14.33 7.74 -12.63
C GLY A 29 -14.92 8.32 -13.91
N ILE A 30 -15.38 9.56 -13.87
CA ILE A 30 -15.99 10.23 -15.04
C ILE A 30 -14.98 10.48 -16.17
N MET A 31 -13.72 10.82 -15.84
CA MET A 31 -12.66 11.08 -16.82
C MET A 31 -12.06 9.77 -17.39
N SER A 32 -12.45 8.63 -16.88
CA SER A 32 -11.98 7.34 -17.40
C SER A 32 -12.36 7.22 -18.89
N PRO A 33 -11.39 6.91 -19.77
CA PRO A 33 -11.68 6.88 -21.20
C PRO A 33 -12.67 5.79 -21.56
N GLY A 34 -13.70 6.13 -22.33
CA GLY A 34 -14.75 5.25 -22.82
C GLY A 34 -16.10 5.50 -22.17
N ASP A 35 -17.11 4.90 -22.75
CA ASP A 35 -18.50 5.05 -22.33
C ASP A 35 -18.97 3.78 -21.60
N PRO A 36 -19.38 3.85 -20.32
CA PRO A 36 -19.87 2.69 -19.58
C PRO A 36 -21.21 2.18 -20.13
N VAL A 37 -22.04 3.04 -20.74
CA VAL A 37 -23.31 2.63 -21.37
C VAL A 37 -23.01 1.77 -22.59
N ASP A 38 -22.09 2.24 -23.46
CA ASP A 38 -21.63 1.46 -24.60
C ASP A 38 -21.04 0.10 -24.16
N GLN A 39 -20.21 0.09 -23.12
CA GLN A 39 -19.61 -1.15 -22.62
C GLN A 39 -20.65 -2.16 -22.08
N VAL A 40 -21.78 -1.69 -21.57
CA VAL A 40 -22.88 -2.58 -21.10
C VAL A 40 -23.74 -3.05 -22.24
N LEU A 41 -24.06 -2.17 -23.22
CA LEU A 41 -24.90 -2.48 -24.35
C LEU A 41 -24.17 -3.24 -25.46
N ASN A 42 -22.85 -3.05 -25.58
CA ASN A 42 -22.03 -3.62 -26.66
C ASN A 42 -20.69 -4.14 -26.13
N PRO A 43 -20.67 -5.11 -25.21
CA PRO A 43 -19.47 -5.58 -24.52
C PRO A 43 -18.42 -6.19 -25.45
N ASN A 44 -18.84 -6.70 -26.62
CA ASN A 44 -17.97 -7.33 -27.62
C ASN A 44 -17.66 -6.44 -28.83
N GLY A 45 -18.20 -5.22 -28.88
CA GLY A 45 -18.02 -4.32 -30.01
C GLY A 45 -18.79 -4.71 -31.31
N ASN A 46 -19.66 -5.71 -31.22
CA ASN A 46 -20.37 -6.28 -32.38
C ASN A 46 -21.89 -6.09 -32.33
N GLU A 47 -22.40 -5.53 -31.26
CA GLU A 47 -23.83 -5.31 -31.07
C GLU A 47 -24.17 -3.86 -31.43
N SER A 48 -25.27 -3.66 -32.13
CA SER A 48 -25.84 -2.35 -32.45
C SER A 48 -26.99 -2.05 -31.53
N TYR A 49 -27.09 -0.90 -30.99
CA TYR A 49 -28.17 -0.41 -30.15
C TYR A 49 -28.72 0.91 -30.69
N THR A 50 -29.95 1.21 -30.40
CA THR A 50 -30.65 2.45 -30.77
C THR A 50 -30.33 3.54 -29.75
N GLN A 51 -30.49 4.83 -30.16
CA GLN A 51 -30.33 5.96 -29.23
C GLN A 51 -31.33 5.85 -28.06
N ALA A 52 -32.50 5.32 -28.26
CA ALA A 52 -33.51 5.12 -27.20
C ALA A 52 -33.04 4.09 -26.16
N GLU A 53 -32.39 3.01 -26.58
CA GLU A 53 -31.77 2.02 -25.68
C GLU A 53 -30.58 2.61 -24.91
N TYR A 54 -29.77 3.41 -25.56
CA TYR A 54 -28.68 4.15 -24.91
C TYR A 54 -29.21 5.08 -23.81
N ASP A 55 -30.19 5.93 -24.14
CA ASP A 55 -30.78 6.90 -23.21
C ASP A 55 -31.46 6.20 -22.03
N ALA A 56 -32.17 5.10 -22.28
CA ALA A 56 -32.81 4.30 -21.24
C ALA A 56 -31.77 3.66 -20.30
N MET A 57 -30.62 3.17 -20.83
CA MET A 57 -29.55 2.60 -20.04
C MET A 57 -28.79 3.68 -19.27
N ALA A 58 -28.49 4.82 -19.89
CA ALA A 58 -27.88 5.97 -19.22
C ALA A 58 -28.71 6.46 -18.03
N ALA A 59 -30.03 6.58 -18.20
CA ALA A 59 -30.95 6.94 -17.13
C ALA A 59 -30.96 5.89 -16.00
N LYS A 60 -30.99 4.59 -16.36
CA LYS A 60 -30.90 3.48 -15.39
C LYS A 60 -29.60 3.48 -14.58
N MET A 61 -28.50 3.90 -15.19
CA MET A 61 -27.19 4.02 -14.57
C MET A 61 -26.99 5.36 -13.83
N GLY A 62 -27.94 6.32 -13.97
CA GLY A 62 -27.85 7.66 -13.41
C GLY A 62 -26.81 8.56 -14.09
N LEU A 63 -26.39 8.22 -15.30
CA LEU A 63 -25.38 8.94 -16.08
C LEU A 63 -25.96 10.05 -16.95
N ASP A 64 -27.28 10.15 -17.03
CA ASP A 64 -28.04 11.21 -17.73
C ASP A 64 -28.05 12.53 -16.97
N GLN A 65 -27.66 12.54 -15.69
CA GLN A 65 -27.69 13.72 -14.84
C GLN A 65 -26.38 14.53 -14.92
N PRO A 66 -26.40 15.84 -14.59
CA PRO A 66 -25.18 16.65 -14.47
C PRO A 66 -24.20 16.03 -13.47
N ALA A 67 -22.89 16.07 -13.77
CA ALA A 67 -21.84 15.46 -12.95
C ALA A 67 -21.88 15.89 -11.47
N VAL A 68 -22.28 17.12 -11.20
CA VAL A 68 -22.43 17.63 -9.82
C VAL A 68 -23.53 16.87 -9.07
N VAL A 69 -24.65 16.58 -9.74
CA VAL A 69 -25.76 15.82 -9.14
C VAL A 69 -25.36 14.37 -8.91
N GLN A 70 -24.67 13.76 -9.89
CA GLN A 70 -24.12 12.42 -9.75
C GLN A 70 -23.15 12.34 -8.55
N TYR A 71 -22.28 13.34 -8.36
CA TYR A 71 -21.35 13.39 -7.23
C TYR A 71 -22.09 13.43 -5.89
N PHE A 72 -23.08 14.30 -5.73
CA PHE A 72 -23.81 14.39 -4.47
C PHE A 72 -24.63 13.13 -4.18
N ASN A 73 -25.25 12.53 -5.20
CA ASN A 73 -25.94 11.23 -5.04
C ASN A 73 -24.98 10.12 -4.62
N TRP A 74 -23.78 10.09 -5.20
CA TRP A 74 -22.75 9.14 -4.83
C TRP A 74 -22.24 9.36 -3.40
N VAL A 75 -21.99 10.59 -2.98
CA VAL A 75 -21.57 10.94 -1.61
C VAL A 75 -22.67 10.61 -0.60
N ASP A 76 -23.94 10.84 -0.93
CA ASP A 76 -25.05 10.43 -0.07
C ASP A 76 -25.10 8.90 0.08
N GLY A 77 -24.92 8.16 -0.99
CA GLY A 77 -24.76 6.68 -0.94
C GLY A 77 -23.60 6.27 -0.01
N LEU A 78 -22.43 6.94 -0.11
CA LEU A 78 -21.28 6.68 0.76
C LEU A 78 -21.63 6.86 2.25
N ALA A 79 -22.38 7.92 2.58
CA ALA A 79 -22.79 8.19 3.97
C ALA A 79 -23.69 7.07 4.53
N HIS A 80 -24.41 6.34 3.66
CA HIS A 80 -25.23 5.20 4.01
C HIS A 80 -24.53 3.84 3.81
N GLY A 81 -23.23 3.84 3.48
CA GLY A 81 -22.43 2.62 3.27
C GLY A 81 -22.69 1.94 1.92
N ASP A 82 -23.29 2.64 0.98
CA ASP A 82 -23.48 2.16 -0.40
C ASP A 82 -22.43 2.78 -1.34
N LEU A 83 -21.58 1.92 -1.90
CA LEU A 83 -20.58 2.27 -2.92
C LEU A 83 -21.09 2.09 -4.35
N GLY A 84 -22.40 1.88 -4.50
CA GLY A 84 -23.01 1.58 -5.78
C GLY A 84 -22.89 0.11 -6.21
N ARG A 85 -23.37 -0.14 -7.41
CA ARG A 85 -23.31 -1.46 -8.06
C ARG A 85 -22.44 -1.39 -9.30
N SER A 86 -21.58 -2.39 -9.45
CA SER A 86 -20.80 -2.58 -10.66
C SER A 86 -21.71 -2.57 -11.90
N PHE A 87 -21.42 -1.72 -12.85
CA PHE A 87 -22.18 -1.64 -14.10
C PHE A 87 -22.10 -2.93 -14.90
N PHE A 88 -20.96 -3.59 -14.86
CA PHE A 88 -20.69 -4.79 -15.63
C PHE A 88 -21.23 -6.06 -14.97
N THR A 89 -21.01 -6.23 -13.65
CA THR A 89 -21.40 -7.46 -12.94
C THR A 89 -22.72 -7.36 -12.20
N ASN A 90 -23.29 -6.16 -12.07
CA ASN A 90 -24.46 -5.81 -11.26
C ASN A 90 -24.35 -6.22 -9.77
N LYS A 91 -23.13 -6.48 -9.27
CA LYS A 91 -22.87 -6.82 -7.87
C LYS A 91 -22.61 -5.56 -7.05
N SER A 92 -23.02 -5.56 -5.78
CA SER A 92 -22.68 -4.48 -4.84
C SER A 92 -21.16 -4.36 -4.71
N VAL A 93 -20.63 -3.16 -4.95
CA VAL A 93 -19.19 -2.86 -4.86
C VAL A 93 -18.70 -3.02 -3.43
N MET A 94 -19.48 -2.56 -2.43
CA MET A 94 -19.18 -2.73 -1.01
C MET A 94 -18.99 -4.21 -0.65
N ASN A 95 -19.91 -5.07 -1.06
CA ASN A 95 -19.81 -6.51 -0.78
C ASN A 95 -18.58 -7.16 -1.44
N GLN A 96 -18.18 -6.68 -2.62
CA GLN A 96 -16.97 -7.16 -3.29
C GLN A 96 -15.72 -6.70 -2.55
N LEU A 97 -15.67 -5.45 -2.09
CA LEU A 97 -14.54 -4.93 -1.31
C LEU A 97 -14.37 -5.68 0.01
N VAL A 98 -15.45 -5.87 0.78
CA VAL A 98 -15.41 -6.57 2.08
C VAL A 98 -14.80 -7.97 1.94
N LYS A 99 -15.07 -8.68 0.84
CA LYS A 99 -14.49 -10.01 0.58
C LYS A 99 -13.02 -9.97 0.18
N ARG A 100 -12.58 -8.90 -0.49
CA ARG A 100 -11.24 -8.76 -1.07
C ARG A 100 -10.25 -8.08 -0.14
N ILE A 101 -10.71 -7.18 0.73
CA ILE A 101 -9.88 -6.48 1.74
C ILE A 101 -9.03 -7.45 2.57
N PRO A 102 -9.57 -8.52 3.18
CA PRO A 102 -8.76 -9.44 3.98
C PRO A 102 -7.66 -10.14 3.18
N ILE A 103 -7.88 -10.39 1.88
CA ILE A 103 -6.92 -11.04 1.01
C ILE A 103 -5.73 -10.11 0.75
N SER A 104 -5.99 -8.87 0.33
CA SER A 104 -4.92 -7.87 0.11
C SER A 104 -4.19 -7.53 1.41
N LEU A 105 -4.89 -7.44 2.56
CA LEU A 105 -4.27 -7.21 3.85
C LEU A 105 -3.36 -8.37 4.27
N LYS A 106 -3.74 -9.62 4.03
CA LYS A 106 -2.87 -10.78 4.27
C LYS A 106 -1.61 -10.72 3.41
N LEU A 107 -1.76 -10.43 2.13
CA LEU A 107 -0.62 -10.29 1.21
C LEU A 107 0.32 -9.17 1.68
N ALA A 108 -0.22 -8.00 2.01
CA ALA A 108 0.54 -6.88 2.53
C ALA A 108 1.25 -7.22 3.85
N GLY A 109 0.57 -7.92 4.76
CA GLY A 109 1.13 -8.37 6.03
C GLY A 109 2.31 -9.33 5.85
N PHE A 110 2.18 -10.35 4.99
CA PHE A 110 3.28 -11.26 4.69
C PHE A 110 4.48 -10.53 4.06
N SER A 111 4.23 -9.66 3.08
CA SER A 111 5.28 -8.84 2.47
C SER A 111 5.97 -7.93 3.51
N MET A 112 5.20 -7.33 4.41
CA MET A 112 5.72 -6.47 5.46
C MET A 112 6.60 -7.25 6.45
N ILE A 113 6.18 -8.44 6.87
CA ILE A 113 6.98 -9.31 7.75
C ILE A 113 8.33 -9.63 7.09
N LEU A 114 8.33 -10.01 5.81
CA LEU A 114 9.56 -10.25 5.06
C LEU A 114 10.44 -8.99 4.99
N THR A 115 9.84 -7.85 4.72
CA THR A 115 10.57 -6.56 4.65
C THR A 115 11.19 -6.19 5.99
N ILE A 116 10.48 -6.37 7.10
CA ILE A 116 11.01 -6.09 8.44
C ILE A 116 12.15 -7.06 8.77
N VAL A 117 11.91 -8.36 8.64
CA VAL A 117 12.90 -9.37 9.04
C VAL A 117 14.18 -9.26 8.21
N PHE A 118 14.05 -9.22 6.89
CA PHE A 118 15.21 -9.22 6.00
C PHE A 118 15.74 -7.81 5.73
N GLY A 119 14.90 -6.79 5.64
CA GLY A 119 15.32 -5.42 5.37
C GLY A 119 15.98 -4.78 6.59
N VAL A 120 15.28 -4.74 7.73
CA VAL A 120 15.87 -4.19 8.97
C VAL A 120 17.04 -5.06 9.43
N GLY A 121 16.88 -6.40 9.38
CA GLY A 121 17.94 -7.34 9.79
C GLY A 121 19.23 -7.14 8.99
N SER A 122 19.15 -7.09 7.66
CA SER A 122 20.32 -6.85 6.81
C SER A 122 20.89 -5.45 6.99
N GLY A 123 20.07 -4.40 7.17
CA GLY A 123 20.53 -3.05 7.46
C GLY A 123 21.32 -2.94 8.76
N VAL A 124 20.84 -3.59 9.83
CA VAL A 124 21.59 -3.69 11.10
C VAL A 124 22.92 -4.41 10.90
N LEU A 125 22.93 -5.54 10.18
CA LEU A 125 24.16 -6.28 9.87
C LEU A 125 25.17 -5.44 9.09
N MET A 126 24.70 -4.69 8.08
CA MET A 126 25.52 -3.76 7.31
C MET A 126 26.14 -2.67 8.19
N ALA A 127 25.35 -2.07 9.11
CA ALA A 127 25.86 -1.04 10.03
C ALA A 127 26.88 -1.58 11.02
N VAL A 128 26.65 -2.77 11.59
CA VAL A 128 27.60 -3.43 12.51
C VAL A 128 28.90 -3.81 11.80
N LYS A 129 28.80 -4.28 10.56
CA LYS A 129 29.93 -4.73 9.73
C LYS A 129 30.38 -3.68 8.70
N LYS A 130 30.17 -2.40 9.00
CA LYS A 130 30.51 -1.27 8.12
C LYS A 130 31.88 -1.47 7.46
N ASP A 131 31.93 -1.22 6.15
CA ASP A 131 33.12 -1.28 5.29
C ASP A 131 33.77 -2.69 5.20
N ARG A 132 33.04 -3.75 5.60
CA ARG A 132 33.47 -5.15 5.42
C ARG A 132 32.75 -5.79 4.23
N MET A 133 33.26 -6.94 3.78
CA MET A 133 32.71 -7.70 2.65
C MET A 133 31.21 -7.93 2.76
N LEU A 134 30.69 -8.23 3.95
CA LEU A 134 29.25 -8.45 4.18
C LEU A 134 28.41 -7.17 3.93
N ASP A 135 28.93 -6.00 4.32
CA ASP A 135 28.29 -4.71 4.04
C ASP A 135 28.20 -4.48 2.52
N HIS A 136 29.30 -4.72 1.79
CA HIS A 136 29.31 -4.57 0.33
C HIS A 136 28.40 -5.57 -0.38
N VAL A 137 28.39 -6.84 0.02
CA VAL A 137 27.54 -7.88 -0.58
C VAL A 137 26.06 -7.54 -0.38
N LEU A 138 25.64 -7.23 0.84
CA LEU A 138 24.25 -6.87 1.14
C LEU A 138 23.86 -5.53 0.49
N GLY A 139 24.78 -4.58 0.41
CA GLY A 139 24.59 -3.31 -0.30
C GLY A 139 24.37 -3.50 -1.80
N THR A 140 25.19 -4.33 -2.44
CA THR A 140 25.01 -4.70 -3.85
C THR A 140 23.72 -5.43 -4.08
N PHE A 141 23.39 -6.42 -3.25
CA PHE A 141 22.10 -7.12 -3.32
C PHE A 141 20.90 -6.13 -3.20
N SER A 142 20.97 -5.20 -2.24
CA SER A 142 19.96 -4.17 -2.07
C SER A 142 19.78 -3.31 -3.32
N THR A 143 20.87 -2.96 -3.99
CA THR A 143 20.85 -2.17 -5.21
C THR A 143 20.23 -2.97 -6.37
N VAL A 144 20.63 -4.23 -6.53
CA VAL A 144 20.07 -5.10 -7.57
C VAL A 144 18.57 -5.33 -7.35
N ALA A 145 18.15 -5.61 -6.10
CA ALA A 145 16.76 -5.82 -5.76
C ALA A 145 15.86 -4.62 -6.10
N LEU A 146 16.39 -3.40 -6.00
CA LEU A 146 15.68 -2.17 -6.36
C LEU A 146 15.63 -1.92 -7.86
N SER A 147 16.64 -2.37 -8.60
CA SER A 147 16.76 -2.10 -10.03
C SER A 147 15.87 -3.01 -10.88
N VAL A 148 15.41 -4.12 -10.32
CA VAL A 148 14.62 -5.11 -11.06
C VAL A 148 13.14 -4.77 -10.93
N PRO A 149 12.40 -4.66 -12.07
CA PRO A 149 10.96 -4.42 -12.04
C PRO A 149 10.21 -5.54 -11.31
N GLY A 150 9.22 -5.19 -10.45
CA GLY A 150 8.47 -6.16 -9.65
C GLY A 150 7.77 -7.25 -10.48
N PHE A 151 7.20 -6.90 -11.64
CA PHE A 151 6.59 -7.89 -12.54
C PHE A 151 7.60 -8.91 -13.07
N TRP A 152 8.83 -8.49 -13.33
CA TRP A 152 9.90 -9.39 -13.78
C TRP A 152 10.30 -10.35 -12.65
N ILE A 153 10.41 -9.86 -11.43
CA ILE A 153 10.62 -10.70 -10.23
C ILE A 153 9.53 -11.76 -10.14
N ALA A 154 8.25 -11.38 -10.32
CA ALA A 154 7.12 -12.29 -10.28
C ALA A 154 7.28 -13.42 -11.32
N ILE A 155 7.58 -13.07 -12.57
CA ILE A 155 7.76 -14.05 -13.67
C ILE A 155 8.90 -15.01 -13.37
N VAL A 156 10.05 -14.50 -12.90
CA VAL A 156 11.21 -15.35 -12.57
C VAL A 156 10.90 -16.28 -11.42
N LEU A 157 10.20 -15.81 -10.36
CA LEU A 157 9.80 -16.64 -9.23
C LEU A 157 8.80 -17.72 -9.65
N ILE A 158 7.81 -17.40 -10.48
CA ILE A 158 6.87 -18.39 -11.03
C ILE A 158 7.66 -19.44 -11.84
N PHE A 159 8.55 -19.01 -12.75
CA PHE A 159 9.32 -19.92 -13.59
C PHE A 159 10.17 -20.89 -12.75
N ILE A 160 10.89 -20.39 -11.75
CA ILE A 160 11.77 -21.24 -10.93
C ILE A 160 10.96 -22.14 -9.98
N PHE A 161 10.07 -21.56 -9.18
CA PHE A 161 9.43 -22.27 -8.05
C PHE A 161 8.16 -23.02 -8.43
N ALA A 162 7.41 -22.50 -9.41
CA ALA A 162 6.16 -23.14 -9.83
C ALA A 162 6.34 -24.07 -11.03
N GLU A 163 7.10 -23.65 -12.06
CA GLU A 163 7.24 -24.44 -13.28
C GLU A 163 8.39 -25.43 -13.23
N GLN A 164 9.60 -25.00 -12.81
CA GLN A 164 10.78 -25.87 -12.80
C GLN A 164 10.79 -26.80 -11.58
N TRP A 165 10.67 -26.24 -10.37
CA TRP A 165 10.76 -27.02 -9.14
C TRP A 165 9.42 -27.58 -8.68
N LYS A 166 8.30 -27.02 -9.12
CA LYS A 166 6.92 -27.45 -8.79
C LYS A 166 6.64 -27.56 -7.30
N ILE A 167 7.23 -26.67 -6.50
CA ILE A 167 7.10 -26.65 -5.04
C ILE A 167 6.12 -25.61 -4.53
N LEU A 168 5.77 -24.60 -5.36
CA LEU A 168 4.81 -23.55 -5.02
C LEU A 168 3.83 -23.35 -6.18
N PRO A 169 2.59 -22.91 -5.90
CA PRO A 169 1.62 -22.65 -6.95
C PRO A 169 2.00 -21.40 -7.75
N SER A 170 1.73 -21.42 -9.06
CA SER A 170 1.92 -20.27 -9.96
C SER A 170 0.85 -19.20 -9.79
N SER A 171 -0.34 -19.57 -9.29
CA SER A 171 -1.49 -18.67 -9.17
C SER A 171 -2.52 -19.16 -8.15
N GLY A 172 -3.36 -18.21 -7.67
CA GLY A 172 -4.42 -18.52 -6.71
C GLY A 172 -3.95 -18.61 -5.26
N ILE A 173 -4.91 -18.79 -4.34
CA ILE A 173 -4.68 -18.78 -2.89
C ILE A 173 -5.35 -19.96 -2.17
N SER A 174 -5.55 -21.07 -2.87
CA SER A 174 -6.37 -22.21 -2.39
C SER A 174 -5.85 -22.85 -1.10
N ASP A 175 -4.53 -22.88 -0.89
CA ASP A 175 -3.88 -23.60 0.22
C ASP A 175 -2.99 -22.72 1.12
N GLY A 176 -3.08 -21.41 0.99
CA GLY A 176 -2.26 -20.46 1.74
C GLY A 176 -0.80 -20.35 1.23
N SER A 177 -0.24 -21.37 0.58
CA SER A 177 1.09 -21.29 -0.05
C SER A 177 1.09 -20.33 -1.24
N GLY A 178 -0.08 -20.08 -1.82
CA GLY A 178 -0.27 -19.09 -2.89
C GLY A 178 0.09 -17.65 -2.52
N PHE A 179 0.27 -17.34 -1.25
CA PHE A 179 0.77 -16.01 -0.83
C PHE A 179 2.30 -15.87 -0.84
N ILE A 180 3.06 -16.98 -0.90
CA ILE A 180 4.53 -16.96 -0.72
C ILE A 180 5.21 -16.18 -1.86
N LEU A 181 5.02 -16.60 -3.10
CA LEU A 181 5.66 -15.93 -4.26
C LEU A 181 5.22 -14.47 -4.41
N PRO A 182 3.91 -14.13 -4.31
CA PRO A 182 3.46 -12.75 -4.34
C PRO A 182 4.06 -11.89 -3.21
N ALA A 183 4.14 -12.42 -1.99
CA ALA A 183 4.71 -11.70 -0.85
C ALA A 183 6.21 -11.43 -1.05
N ILE A 184 6.97 -12.40 -1.55
CA ILE A 184 8.39 -12.22 -1.90
C ILE A 184 8.55 -11.18 -3.01
N THR A 185 7.69 -11.24 -4.03
CA THR A 185 7.71 -10.26 -5.15
C THR A 185 7.55 -8.83 -4.65
N LEU A 186 6.59 -8.58 -3.75
CA LEU A 186 6.37 -7.26 -3.17
C LEU A 186 7.47 -6.86 -2.17
N ALA A 187 7.99 -7.82 -1.41
CA ALA A 187 8.97 -7.55 -0.38
C ALA A 187 10.37 -7.27 -0.94
N LEU A 188 10.79 -7.92 -2.00
CA LEU A 188 12.18 -7.92 -2.45
C LEU A 188 12.74 -6.52 -2.75
N PRO A 189 12.08 -5.65 -3.53
CA PRO A 189 12.52 -4.27 -3.72
C PRO A 189 12.54 -3.50 -2.40
N SER A 190 11.55 -3.71 -1.55
CA SER A 190 11.37 -3.01 -0.29
C SER A 190 12.40 -3.42 0.76
N ILE A 191 12.84 -4.68 0.76
CA ILE A 191 13.98 -5.17 1.56
C ILE A 191 15.22 -4.36 1.21
N GLY A 192 15.48 -4.13 -0.09
CA GLY A 192 16.62 -3.34 -0.53
C GLY A 192 16.60 -1.89 -0.04
N VAL A 193 15.45 -1.21 -0.12
CA VAL A 193 15.28 0.17 0.40
C VAL A 193 15.44 0.19 1.92
N CYS A 194 14.71 -0.70 2.61
CA CYS A 194 14.69 -0.78 4.07
C CYS A 194 16.08 -1.07 4.64
N ALA A 195 16.85 -1.98 4.02
CA ALA A 195 18.20 -2.31 4.43
C ALA A 195 19.15 -1.09 4.37
N ARG A 196 19.13 -0.35 3.25
CA ARG A 196 19.98 0.84 3.09
C ARG A 196 19.55 1.97 4.02
N LEU A 197 18.24 2.20 4.17
CA LEU A 197 17.73 3.19 5.09
C LEU A 197 18.12 2.86 6.54
N THR A 198 17.93 1.61 6.97
CA THR A 198 18.29 1.14 8.31
C THR A 198 19.78 1.29 8.55
N ARG A 199 20.63 0.90 7.57
CA ARG A 199 22.08 1.11 7.64
C ARG A 199 22.43 2.58 7.83
N SER A 200 21.89 3.47 6.99
CA SER A 200 22.17 4.91 7.06
C SER A 200 21.74 5.48 8.41
N ALA A 201 20.51 5.25 8.82
CA ALA A 201 19.98 5.76 10.08
C ALA A 201 20.80 5.32 11.30
N ILE A 202 21.27 4.06 11.34
CA ILE A 202 22.13 3.58 12.41
C ILE A 202 23.52 4.24 12.36
N LEU A 203 24.11 4.41 11.18
CA LEU A 203 25.42 5.03 11.04
C LEU A 203 25.40 6.52 11.42
N ASP A 204 24.32 7.22 11.11
CA ASP A 204 24.11 8.61 11.51
C ASP A 204 24.03 8.73 13.04
N GLU A 205 23.35 7.81 13.71
CA GLU A 205 23.31 7.77 15.17
C GLU A 205 24.66 7.40 15.81
N ILE A 206 25.45 6.52 15.17
CA ILE A 206 26.81 6.18 15.65
C ILE A 206 27.73 7.40 15.62
N GLY A 207 27.52 8.33 14.70
CA GLY A 207 28.31 9.58 14.61
C GLY A 207 28.02 10.62 15.70
N ARG A 208 26.98 10.39 16.52
CA ARG A 208 26.60 11.37 17.58
C ARG A 208 27.45 11.28 18.84
N GLN A 209 27.59 12.42 19.56
CA GLN A 209 28.43 12.54 20.76
C GLN A 209 28.14 11.51 21.85
N TYR A 210 26.89 11.12 22.07
CA TYR A 210 26.57 10.13 23.10
C TYR A 210 27.18 8.74 22.81
N MET A 211 27.45 8.43 21.54
CA MET A 211 28.13 7.20 21.17
C MET A 211 29.62 7.22 21.50
N THR A 212 30.29 8.38 21.45
CA THR A 212 31.65 8.54 21.90
C THR A 212 31.78 8.18 23.39
N VAL A 213 30.79 8.54 24.20
CA VAL A 213 30.74 8.15 25.62
C VAL A 213 30.61 6.64 25.82
N ALA A 214 29.82 5.99 24.95
CA ALA A 214 29.66 4.53 24.99
C ALA A 214 30.98 3.81 24.61
N ASP A 215 31.70 4.32 23.62
CA ASP A 215 33.02 3.81 23.20
C ASP A 215 34.07 4.03 24.31
N ALA A 216 34.08 5.20 24.95
CA ALA A 216 34.99 5.50 26.09
C ALA A 216 34.74 4.56 27.29
N LYS A 217 33.52 4.03 27.46
CA LYS A 217 33.19 3.02 28.46
C LYS A 217 33.55 1.59 28.03
N GLY A 218 34.24 1.41 26.91
CA GLY A 218 34.69 0.11 26.40
C GLY A 218 33.60 -0.76 25.80
N MET A 219 32.47 -0.19 25.37
CA MET A 219 31.37 -0.94 24.77
C MET A 219 31.73 -1.45 23.37
N SER A 220 31.51 -2.74 23.11
CA SER A 220 31.72 -3.27 21.77
C SER A 220 30.78 -2.63 20.76
N ARG A 221 31.24 -2.41 19.52
CA ARG A 221 30.45 -1.80 18.42
C ARG A 221 29.09 -2.45 18.26
N ARG A 222 28.99 -3.79 18.30
CA ARG A 222 27.71 -4.52 18.21
C ARG A 222 26.74 -4.11 19.33
N ARG A 223 27.24 -4.00 20.58
CA ARG A 223 26.40 -3.64 21.73
C ARG A 223 25.99 -2.17 21.66
N ALA A 224 26.88 -1.28 21.24
CA ALA A 224 26.60 0.14 21.02
C ALA A 224 25.49 0.34 19.96
N VAL A 225 25.60 -0.36 18.82
CA VAL A 225 24.58 -0.30 17.75
C VAL A 225 23.23 -0.78 18.27
N ILE A 226 23.15 -1.99 18.83
CA ILE A 226 21.85 -2.60 19.19
C ILE A 226 21.19 -1.88 20.36
N ARG A 227 21.96 -1.43 21.36
CA ARG A 227 21.42 -0.87 22.61
C ARG A 227 21.13 0.62 22.55
N HIS A 228 21.88 1.37 21.75
CA HIS A 228 21.83 2.84 21.74
C HIS A 228 21.44 3.39 20.35
N ALA A 229 22.18 3.05 19.29
CA ALA A 229 21.93 3.63 17.98
C ALA A 229 20.61 3.14 17.34
N PHE A 230 20.29 1.85 17.45
CA PHE A 230 19.10 1.27 16.82
C PHE A 230 17.80 1.87 17.35
N GLY A 231 17.70 2.10 18.67
CA GLY A 231 16.50 2.70 19.27
C GLY A 231 16.16 4.07 18.66
N ASN A 232 17.17 4.93 18.47
CA ASN A 232 16.98 6.25 17.86
C ASN A 232 16.79 6.17 16.34
N ALA A 233 17.40 5.18 15.68
CA ALA A 233 17.23 4.93 14.26
C ALA A 233 15.85 4.36 13.90
N LEU A 234 15.04 3.94 14.87
CA LEU A 234 13.70 3.40 14.61
C LEU A 234 12.75 4.41 13.97
N ILE A 235 12.86 5.70 14.25
CA ILE A 235 11.95 6.73 13.73
C ILE A 235 11.90 6.72 12.19
N PRO A 236 13.01 6.92 11.45
CA PRO A 236 12.98 6.88 9.99
C PRO A 236 12.61 5.49 9.43
N ILE A 237 12.96 4.41 10.14
CA ILE A 237 12.61 3.04 9.73
C ILE A 237 11.10 2.82 9.80
N ILE A 238 10.45 3.22 10.90
CA ILE A 238 9.01 3.09 11.08
C ILE A 238 8.25 3.96 10.08
N THR A 239 8.73 5.19 9.82
CA THR A 239 8.17 6.06 8.78
C THR A 239 8.14 5.36 7.43
N TYR A 240 9.28 4.78 7.04
CA TYR A 240 9.38 4.05 5.79
C TYR A 240 8.43 2.85 5.74
N LEU A 241 8.44 2.02 6.79
CA LEU A 241 7.60 0.81 6.86
C LEU A 241 6.11 1.15 6.81
N GLY A 242 5.69 2.20 7.51
CA GLY A 242 4.30 2.64 7.48
C GLY A 242 3.87 3.13 6.10
N ASN A 243 4.63 4.04 5.49
CA ASN A 243 4.35 4.52 4.13
C ASN A 243 4.38 3.38 3.11
N HIS A 244 5.30 2.43 3.28
CA HIS A 244 5.39 1.26 2.42
C HIS A 244 4.16 0.34 2.57
N MET A 245 3.66 0.13 3.79
CA MET A 245 2.43 -0.64 4.04
C MET A 245 1.23 -0.05 3.29
N ALA A 246 1.04 1.28 3.38
CA ALA A 246 -0.01 1.96 2.62
C ALA A 246 0.18 1.79 1.10
N GLY A 247 1.43 1.90 0.63
CA GLY A 247 1.79 1.70 -0.77
C GLY A 247 1.51 0.27 -1.27
N ILE A 248 1.78 -0.76 -0.46
CA ILE A 248 1.46 -2.15 -0.84
C ILE A 248 -0.05 -2.33 -0.96
N ILE A 249 -0.82 -1.89 0.04
CA ILE A 249 -2.28 -2.07 0.04
C ILE A 249 -2.93 -1.36 -1.16
N GLY A 250 -2.43 -0.15 -1.50
CA GLY A 250 -2.89 0.60 -2.66
C GLY A 250 -2.28 0.16 -3.99
N GLY A 251 -1.12 -0.51 -4.01
CA GLY A 251 -0.31 -0.74 -5.21
C GLY A 251 -0.01 -2.19 -5.57
N ALA A 252 -0.52 -3.17 -4.82
CA ALA A 252 -0.29 -4.59 -5.12
C ALA A 252 -1.03 -5.10 -6.39
N SER A 253 -1.74 -4.22 -7.09
CA SER A 253 -2.64 -4.54 -8.21
C SER A 253 -1.99 -5.39 -9.30
N ILE A 254 -0.77 -5.06 -9.71
CA ILE A 254 -0.02 -5.80 -10.75
C ILE A 254 0.32 -7.21 -10.23
N VAL A 255 0.79 -7.31 -8.99
CA VAL A 255 1.16 -8.61 -8.39
C VAL A 255 -0.07 -9.47 -8.18
N GLU A 256 -1.16 -8.90 -7.66
CA GLU A 256 -2.44 -9.61 -7.50
C GLU A 256 -2.95 -10.13 -8.86
N THR A 257 -2.79 -9.35 -9.94
CA THR A 257 -3.20 -9.76 -11.29
C THR A 257 -2.32 -10.88 -11.82
N ILE A 258 -0.99 -10.77 -11.72
CA ILE A 258 -0.05 -11.80 -12.22
C ILE A 258 -0.29 -13.13 -11.53
N PHE A 259 -0.50 -13.12 -10.21
CA PHE A 259 -0.71 -14.34 -9.43
C PHE A 259 -2.19 -14.74 -9.30
N ALA A 260 -3.09 -14.10 -10.05
CA ALA A 260 -4.54 -14.33 -10.00
C ALA A 260 -5.11 -14.32 -8.57
N ILE A 261 -4.65 -13.40 -7.74
CA ILE A 261 -5.15 -13.18 -6.38
C ILE A 261 -6.39 -12.30 -6.46
N PRO A 262 -7.55 -12.73 -5.91
CA PRO A 262 -8.77 -11.94 -5.94
C PRO A 262 -8.75 -10.84 -4.86
N GLY A 263 -7.76 -9.95 -4.93
CA GLY A 263 -7.59 -8.82 -4.03
C GLY A 263 -8.30 -7.56 -4.51
N ILE A 264 -8.05 -6.44 -3.79
CA ILE A 264 -8.65 -5.14 -4.10
C ILE A 264 -8.01 -4.53 -5.35
N GLY A 265 -6.70 -4.68 -5.51
CA GLY A 265 -5.96 -4.13 -6.63
C GLY A 265 -6.31 -4.81 -7.95
N SER A 266 -6.43 -6.15 -7.96
CA SER A 266 -6.90 -6.88 -9.14
C SER A 266 -8.34 -6.51 -9.51
N TYR A 267 -9.19 -6.24 -8.51
CA TYR A 267 -10.55 -5.75 -8.72
C TYR A 267 -10.57 -4.36 -9.34
N ALA A 268 -9.68 -3.48 -8.92
CA ALA A 268 -9.54 -2.14 -9.50
C ALA A 268 -9.08 -2.21 -10.97
N ILE A 269 -8.08 -3.06 -11.29
CA ILE A 269 -7.66 -3.24 -12.69
C ILE A 269 -8.80 -3.74 -13.56
N ALA A 270 -9.58 -4.72 -13.07
CA ALA A 270 -10.77 -5.19 -13.78
C ALA A 270 -11.79 -4.07 -13.97
N GLY A 271 -12.01 -3.21 -12.96
CA GLY A 271 -12.89 -2.04 -13.06
C GLY A 271 -12.43 -1.03 -14.10
N VAL A 272 -11.13 -0.75 -14.17
CA VAL A 272 -10.56 0.15 -15.20
C VAL A 272 -10.76 -0.44 -16.60
N GLN A 273 -10.48 -1.74 -16.77
CA GLN A 273 -10.63 -2.41 -18.06
C GLN A 273 -12.09 -2.47 -18.55
N SER A 274 -13.04 -2.64 -17.62
CA SER A 274 -14.48 -2.67 -17.92
C SER A 274 -15.15 -1.29 -17.83
N LYS A 275 -14.39 -0.20 -17.62
CA LYS A 275 -14.90 1.18 -17.45
C LYS A 275 -15.96 1.29 -16.34
N ASP A 276 -15.79 0.51 -15.29
CA ASP A 276 -16.71 0.45 -14.15
C ASP A 276 -16.36 1.55 -13.13
N TYR A 277 -17.02 2.69 -13.27
CA TYR A 277 -16.74 3.89 -12.46
C TYR A 277 -16.86 3.62 -10.97
N TYR A 278 -17.91 2.93 -10.52
CA TYR A 278 -18.11 2.66 -9.10
C TYR A 278 -17.00 1.80 -8.51
N VAL A 279 -16.47 0.85 -9.27
CA VAL A 279 -15.33 0.04 -8.83
C VAL A 279 -14.06 0.89 -8.70
N VAL A 280 -13.77 1.74 -9.69
CA VAL A 280 -12.59 2.62 -9.67
C VAL A 280 -12.69 3.65 -8.53
N GLN A 281 -13.84 4.31 -8.39
CA GLN A 281 -14.11 5.27 -7.33
C GLN A 281 -13.94 4.65 -5.94
N ALA A 282 -14.52 3.47 -5.74
CA ALA A 282 -14.42 2.74 -4.48
C ALA A 282 -12.99 2.33 -4.14
N TYR A 283 -12.20 1.91 -5.13
CA TYR A 283 -10.78 1.60 -4.94
C TYR A 283 -9.96 2.82 -4.55
N VAL A 284 -10.13 3.95 -5.24
CA VAL A 284 -9.40 5.20 -4.93
C VAL A 284 -9.75 5.70 -3.54
N LEU A 285 -11.04 5.70 -3.19
CA LEU A 285 -11.51 6.08 -1.87
C LEU A 285 -10.93 5.16 -0.78
N PHE A 286 -10.99 3.85 -0.98
CA PHE A 286 -10.43 2.88 -0.05
C PHE A 286 -8.92 3.06 0.13
N SER A 287 -8.17 3.20 -0.96
CA SER A 287 -6.71 3.40 -0.91
C SER A 287 -6.34 4.69 -0.18
N GLY A 288 -7.10 5.76 -0.42
CA GLY A 288 -6.94 7.02 0.30
C GLY A 288 -7.22 6.88 1.81
N CYS A 289 -8.30 6.19 2.18
CA CYS A 289 -8.62 5.92 3.60
C CYS A 289 -7.51 5.10 4.27
N ILE A 290 -7.00 4.07 3.63
CA ILE A 290 -5.89 3.25 4.16
C ILE A 290 -4.62 4.09 4.35
N TYR A 291 -4.28 4.94 3.37
CA TYR A 291 -3.12 5.83 3.48
C TYR A 291 -3.25 6.76 4.69
N VAL A 292 -4.41 7.34 4.88
CA VAL A 292 -4.70 8.22 6.01
C VAL A 292 -4.63 7.46 7.35
N LEU A 293 -5.26 6.29 7.44
CA LEU A 293 -5.23 5.45 8.65
C LEU A 293 -3.79 5.03 9.00
N THR A 294 -3.00 4.69 7.99
CA THR A 294 -1.59 4.33 8.18
C THR A 294 -0.77 5.52 8.72
N ASN A 295 -0.99 6.73 8.20
CA ASN A 295 -0.30 7.93 8.73
C ASN A 295 -0.67 8.21 10.19
N ILE A 296 -1.95 8.04 10.56
CA ILE A 296 -2.36 8.17 11.98
C ILE A 296 -1.64 7.13 12.85
N LEU A 297 -1.56 5.89 12.37
CA LEU A 297 -0.86 4.82 13.10
C LEU A 297 0.62 5.14 13.28
N ILE A 298 1.30 5.66 12.26
CA ILE A 298 2.69 6.11 12.34
C ILE A 298 2.84 7.22 13.39
N ASP A 299 1.97 8.22 13.37
CA ASP A 299 1.98 9.31 14.35
C ASP A 299 1.78 8.81 15.79
N LEU A 300 0.88 7.83 16.00
CA LEU A 300 0.68 7.21 17.31
C LEU A 300 1.92 6.44 17.78
N ILE A 301 2.59 5.76 16.86
CA ILE A 301 3.86 5.06 17.16
C ILE A 301 4.94 6.07 17.54
N TYR A 302 5.03 7.21 16.85
CA TYR A 302 5.99 8.28 17.21
C TYR A 302 5.76 8.80 18.62
N ILE A 303 4.51 9.10 18.99
CA ILE A 303 4.17 9.55 20.35
C ILE A 303 4.54 8.49 21.40
N ALA A 304 4.47 7.21 21.03
CA ALA A 304 4.86 6.12 21.94
C ALA A 304 6.37 5.99 22.09
N LEU A 305 7.15 6.25 21.02
CA LEU A 305 8.59 6.08 20.99
C LEU A 305 9.36 7.31 21.49
N ASP A 306 8.86 8.52 21.23
CA ASP A 306 9.54 9.76 21.64
C ASP A 306 8.79 10.48 22.76
N PRO A 307 9.34 10.47 24.00
CA PRO A 307 8.76 11.18 25.13
C PRO A 307 8.66 12.71 24.96
N LYS A 308 9.51 13.31 24.10
CA LYS A 308 9.50 14.76 23.83
C LYS A 308 8.28 15.17 23.03
N ILE A 309 7.88 14.35 22.04
CA ILE A 309 6.64 14.55 21.29
C ILE A 309 5.43 14.43 22.24
N ARG A 310 5.53 13.54 23.24
CA ARG A 310 4.49 13.35 24.27
C ARG A 310 4.32 14.56 25.17
N ALA A 311 5.38 15.33 25.40
CA ALA A 311 5.36 16.54 26.25
C ALA A 311 4.85 17.79 25.50
N GLY A 312 4.55 17.72 24.20
CA GLY A 312 4.06 18.87 23.41
C GLY A 312 5.15 19.83 22.93
N GLU A 313 6.42 19.52 23.15
CA GLU A 313 7.56 20.40 22.80
C GLU A 313 7.94 20.38 21.31
N ALA A 314 7.41 19.43 20.51
CA ALA A 314 7.76 19.24 19.11
C ALA A 314 6.75 19.84 18.10
N VAL A 315 5.81 20.66 18.54
CA VAL A 315 4.75 21.24 17.68
C VAL A 315 5.05 22.68 17.25
N GLU A 316 6.18 23.26 17.69
CA GLU A 316 6.54 24.65 17.40
C GLU A 316 7.79 24.82 16.53
N SER A 317 8.21 23.80 15.77
CA SER A 317 9.33 23.96 14.82
C SER A 317 8.95 23.58 13.41
#